data_f08962008e0041d7f28c257a4b390f95
#
_entry.id   f08962008e0041d7f28c257a4b390f95
#
_cell.length_a   1.000
_cell.length_b   1.000
_cell.length_c   1.000
_cell.angle_alpha   90.00
_cell.angle_beta   90.00
_cell.angle_gamma   90.00
#
_symmetry.space_group_name_H-M   'P 1'
#
loop_
_entity.id
_entity.type
_entity.pdbx_description
1 polymer ?
#
loop_
_entity_poly.entity_id
_entity_poly.type
_entity_poly.pdbx_seq_one_letter_code
_entity_poly.pdbx_strand_id
1 'polypeptide(L)'
;ELDLSGGGFHQSQPDREDFERSRRLVSESIDAAVDAYGIDADRVGLFRFSQGAITSLSLVLDDPDRYSWVVALHGYLPESQSDLAPDGVADKRVFIAAGGADEIIPAARTEAAADRFEEIGAAVEYAVYDGGHGVGPAEHEAVIEFVEQQMT
;
A
#
# COMPACT_ATOMS: atom_id res chain seq x y z
N GLU A 1 -3.27 -6.58 13.74
CA GLU A 1 -2.46 -6.08 14.86
C GLU A 1 -1.00 -6.42 14.61
N LEU A 2 -0.07 -5.50 14.90
CA LEU A 2 1.36 -5.75 14.74
C LEU A 2 1.86 -6.57 15.92
N ASP A 3 2.51 -7.69 15.68
CA ASP A 3 3.17 -8.45 16.75
C ASP A 3 4.42 -7.70 17.23
N LEU A 4 4.39 -7.24 18.46
CA LEU A 4 5.47 -6.48 19.12
C LEU A 4 6.37 -7.36 20.00
N SER A 5 6.16 -8.68 20.03
CA SER A 5 6.83 -9.59 20.97
C SER A 5 8.28 -9.95 20.57
N GLY A 6 8.78 -9.53 19.41
CA GLY A 6 10.01 -10.02 18.81
C GLY A 6 11.16 -9.05 18.62
N GLY A 7 11.28 -7.95 19.38
CA GLY A 7 12.51 -7.15 19.31
C GLY A 7 12.42 -5.75 18.74
N GLY A 8 11.35 -5.05 18.99
CA GLY A 8 11.17 -3.64 18.62
C GLY A 8 10.37 -3.43 17.33
N PHE A 9 9.82 -2.25 17.20
CA PHE A 9 8.97 -1.84 16.06
C PHE A 9 9.62 -2.02 14.68
N HIS A 10 10.94 -2.01 14.61
CA HIS A 10 11.70 -2.07 13.35
C HIS A 10 11.64 -3.42 12.61
N GLN A 11 11.27 -4.50 13.31
CA GLN A 11 11.19 -5.85 12.76
C GLN A 11 9.81 -6.49 12.92
N SER A 12 8.82 -5.74 13.42
CA SER A 12 7.47 -6.27 13.61
C SER A 12 6.86 -6.68 12.27
N GLN A 13 6.22 -7.86 12.29
CA GLN A 13 5.38 -8.34 11.21
C GLN A 13 3.93 -8.39 11.73
N PRO A 14 2.92 -8.21 10.86
CA PRO A 14 1.55 -8.41 11.28
C PRO A 14 1.32 -9.87 11.68
N ASP A 15 0.47 -10.10 12.70
CA ASP A 15 -0.03 -11.44 12.96
C ASP A 15 -0.70 -11.98 11.70
N ARG A 16 -0.32 -13.18 11.27
CA ARG A 16 -0.71 -13.69 9.97
C ARG A 16 -2.22 -13.90 9.86
N GLU A 17 -2.85 -14.48 10.87
CA GLU A 17 -4.29 -14.79 10.83
C GLU A 17 -5.11 -13.50 10.88
N ASP A 18 -4.75 -12.57 11.75
CA ASP A 18 -5.39 -11.27 11.86
C ASP A 18 -5.20 -10.44 10.59
N PHE A 19 -4.03 -10.54 9.96
CA PHE A 19 -3.74 -9.82 8.72
C PHE A 19 -4.55 -10.39 7.53
N GLU A 20 -4.61 -11.70 7.37
CA GLU A 20 -5.42 -12.37 6.34
C GLU A 20 -6.91 -12.07 6.53
N ARG A 21 -7.38 -12.06 7.77
CA ARG A 21 -8.75 -11.69 8.11
C ARG A 21 -9.04 -10.22 7.75
N SER A 22 -8.13 -9.31 8.09
CA SER A 22 -8.28 -7.87 7.79
C SER A 22 -8.33 -7.62 6.29
N ARG A 23 -7.45 -8.23 5.51
CA ARG A 23 -7.47 -8.13 4.04
C ARG A 23 -8.80 -8.59 3.45
N ARG A 24 -9.29 -9.74 3.89
CA ARG A 24 -10.58 -10.25 3.44
C ARG A 24 -11.73 -9.30 3.77
N LEU A 25 -11.81 -8.80 5.00
CA LEU A 25 -12.86 -7.87 5.42
C LEU A 25 -12.82 -6.56 4.63
N VAL A 26 -11.63 -6.02 4.34
CA VAL A 26 -11.49 -4.82 3.50
C VAL A 26 -11.95 -5.10 2.08
N SER A 27 -11.55 -6.22 1.49
CA SER A 27 -11.98 -6.63 0.14
C SER A 27 -13.51 -6.77 0.06
N GLU A 28 -14.13 -7.49 1.00
CA GLU A 28 -15.58 -7.67 1.07
C GLU A 28 -16.32 -6.33 1.26
N SER A 29 -15.73 -5.40 2.04
CA SER A 29 -16.32 -4.06 2.23
C SER A 29 -16.26 -3.22 0.96
N ILE A 30 -15.21 -3.35 0.16
CA ILE A 30 -15.09 -2.69 -1.15
C ILE A 30 -16.12 -3.26 -2.12
N ASP A 31 -16.32 -4.59 -2.16
CA ASP A 31 -17.36 -5.24 -2.97
C ASP A 31 -18.75 -4.70 -2.62
N ALA A 32 -19.05 -4.69 -1.33
CA ALA A 32 -20.33 -4.18 -0.85
C ALA A 32 -20.55 -2.70 -1.21
N ALA A 33 -19.49 -1.86 -1.17
CA ALA A 33 -19.58 -0.47 -1.56
C ALA A 33 -19.77 -0.31 -3.08
N VAL A 34 -19.03 -1.06 -3.89
CA VAL A 34 -19.20 -1.08 -5.36
C VAL A 34 -20.64 -1.41 -5.73
N ASP A 35 -21.19 -2.47 -5.15
CA ASP A 35 -22.57 -2.91 -5.41
C ASP A 35 -23.61 -1.89 -4.91
N ALA A 36 -23.44 -1.39 -3.69
CA ALA A 36 -24.44 -0.51 -3.06
C ALA A 36 -24.52 0.87 -3.70
N TYR A 37 -23.40 1.39 -4.19
CA TYR A 37 -23.31 2.75 -4.74
C TYR A 37 -23.21 2.80 -6.26
N GLY A 38 -23.18 1.66 -6.95
CA GLY A 38 -23.03 1.59 -8.41
C GLY A 38 -21.70 2.15 -8.89
N ILE A 39 -20.64 1.90 -8.14
CA ILE A 39 -19.27 2.34 -8.49
C ILE A 39 -18.79 1.50 -9.68
N ASP A 40 -18.07 2.14 -10.60
CA ASP A 40 -17.38 1.43 -11.66
C ASP A 40 -16.27 0.55 -11.08
N ALA A 41 -16.48 -0.75 -11.10
CA ALA A 41 -15.55 -1.72 -10.51
C ALA A 41 -14.14 -1.69 -11.14
N ASP A 42 -14.05 -1.28 -12.42
CA ASP A 42 -12.78 -1.16 -13.15
C ASP A 42 -12.00 0.11 -12.78
N ARG A 43 -12.56 0.97 -11.93
CA ARG A 43 -11.99 2.27 -11.55
C ARG A 43 -11.80 2.45 -10.05
N VAL A 44 -11.60 1.37 -9.33
CA VAL A 44 -11.34 1.41 -7.88
C VAL A 44 -9.86 1.64 -7.62
N GLY A 45 -9.54 2.76 -6.96
CA GLY A 45 -8.20 3.05 -6.44
C GLY A 45 -8.15 2.90 -4.92
N LEU A 46 -6.98 2.57 -4.39
CA LEU A 46 -6.73 2.48 -2.96
C LEU A 46 -5.84 3.63 -2.50
N PHE A 47 -6.26 4.31 -1.44
CA PHE A 47 -5.46 5.33 -0.78
C PHE A 47 -5.41 5.08 0.73
N ARG A 48 -4.24 4.78 1.27
CA ARG A 48 -4.09 4.38 2.69
C ARG A 48 -2.75 4.83 3.26
N PHE A 49 -2.73 4.89 4.61
CA PHE A 49 -1.58 5.27 5.43
C PHE A 49 -1.24 4.15 6.43
N SER A 50 0.04 3.96 6.74
CA SER A 50 0.56 3.08 7.80
C SER A 50 0.04 1.63 7.65
N GLN A 51 -0.63 1.06 8.62
CA GLN A 51 -1.19 -0.30 8.56
C GLN A 51 -2.15 -0.48 7.37
N GLY A 52 -2.92 0.54 7.04
CA GLY A 52 -3.79 0.51 5.86
C GLY A 52 -2.99 0.42 4.56
N ALA A 53 -1.82 1.05 4.48
CA ALA A 53 -0.92 0.97 3.33
C ALA A 53 -0.38 -0.46 3.15
N ILE A 54 0.02 -1.13 4.23
CA ILE A 54 0.44 -2.54 4.23
C ILE A 54 -0.67 -3.42 3.65
N THR A 55 -1.90 -3.22 4.12
CA THR A 55 -3.08 -3.95 3.64
C THR A 55 -3.34 -3.69 2.17
N SER A 56 -3.26 -2.44 1.71
CA SER A 56 -3.54 -2.07 0.31
C SER A 56 -2.53 -2.64 -0.67
N LEU A 57 -1.23 -2.59 -0.35
CA LEU A 57 -0.20 -3.22 -1.18
C LEU A 57 -0.44 -4.72 -1.31
N SER A 58 -0.82 -5.38 -0.21
CA SER A 58 -1.14 -6.81 -0.22
C SER A 58 -2.40 -7.12 -1.04
N LEU A 59 -3.44 -6.29 -0.97
CA LEU A 59 -4.67 -6.47 -1.77
C LEU A 59 -4.39 -6.36 -3.27
N VAL A 60 -3.51 -5.45 -3.69
CA VAL A 60 -3.10 -5.36 -5.10
C VAL A 60 -2.35 -6.60 -5.57
N LEU A 61 -1.57 -7.24 -4.70
CA LEU A 61 -0.91 -8.51 -5.02
C LEU A 61 -1.87 -9.70 -5.01
N ASP A 62 -2.91 -9.68 -4.17
CA ASP A 62 -3.90 -10.75 -4.11
C ASP A 62 -4.84 -10.77 -5.34
N ASP A 63 -5.25 -9.59 -5.80
CA ASP A 63 -6.17 -9.42 -6.93
C ASP A 63 -5.84 -8.11 -7.69
N PRO A 64 -4.80 -8.13 -8.56
CA PRO A 64 -4.37 -6.94 -9.27
C PRO A 64 -5.43 -6.34 -10.19
N ASP A 65 -6.26 -7.16 -10.81
CA ASP A 65 -7.25 -6.72 -11.79
C ASP A 65 -8.38 -5.89 -11.15
N ARG A 66 -8.53 -6.01 -9.85
CA ARG A 66 -9.57 -5.30 -9.10
C ARG A 66 -9.25 -3.83 -8.86
N TYR A 67 -7.98 -3.44 -8.82
CA TYR A 67 -7.54 -2.09 -8.45
C TYR A 67 -6.81 -1.42 -9.59
N SER A 68 -7.22 -0.19 -9.90
CA SER A 68 -6.61 0.59 -10.98
C SER A 68 -5.28 1.21 -10.57
N TRP A 69 -5.19 1.65 -9.33
CA TRP A 69 -4.00 2.28 -8.75
C TRP A 69 -4.00 2.17 -7.24
N VAL A 70 -2.84 2.40 -6.63
CA VAL A 70 -2.69 2.46 -5.16
C VAL A 70 -1.78 3.59 -4.73
N VAL A 71 -2.18 4.28 -3.65
CA VAL A 71 -1.35 5.19 -2.85
C VAL A 71 -1.14 4.55 -1.49
N ALA A 72 0.11 4.23 -1.19
CA ALA A 72 0.52 3.59 0.05
C ALA A 72 1.57 4.44 0.79
N LEU A 73 1.14 5.12 1.85
CA LEU A 73 1.96 6.04 2.60
C LEU A 73 2.47 5.39 3.89
N HIS A 74 3.79 5.42 4.12
CA HIS A 74 4.45 4.93 5.33
C HIS A 74 4.07 3.48 5.67
N GLY A 75 4.04 2.63 4.64
CA GLY A 75 3.75 1.20 4.74
C GLY A 75 4.94 0.35 4.31
N TYR A 76 4.75 -0.94 4.31
CA TYR A 76 5.72 -1.93 3.82
C TYR A 76 4.99 -3.16 3.27
N LEU A 77 5.74 -4.05 2.63
CA LEU A 77 5.21 -5.34 2.19
C LEU A 77 5.61 -6.41 3.21
N PRO A 78 4.65 -7.17 3.79
CA PRO A 78 4.97 -8.27 4.71
C PRO A 78 5.81 -9.36 4.02
N GLU A 79 6.68 -10.03 4.78
CA GLU A 79 7.51 -11.12 4.25
C GLU A 79 6.70 -12.22 3.56
N SER A 80 5.49 -12.50 4.07
CA SER A 80 4.60 -13.49 3.46
C SER A 80 4.13 -13.13 2.05
N GLN A 81 4.37 -11.90 1.61
CA GLN A 81 3.95 -11.37 0.32
C GLN A 81 5.13 -10.92 -0.56
N SER A 82 6.33 -10.87 -0.01
CA SER A 82 7.51 -10.31 -0.68
C SER A 82 7.93 -11.07 -1.95
N ASP A 83 7.58 -12.35 -2.05
CA ASP A 83 7.93 -13.21 -3.18
C ASP A 83 6.80 -13.32 -4.23
N LEU A 84 5.63 -12.71 -3.96
CA LEU A 84 4.52 -12.75 -4.90
C LEU A 84 4.81 -11.91 -6.14
N ALA A 85 4.49 -12.47 -7.30
CA ALA A 85 4.61 -11.81 -8.60
C ALA A 85 3.40 -12.20 -9.48
N PRO A 86 2.18 -11.77 -9.09
CA PRO A 86 0.99 -12.14 -9.84
C PRO A 86 0.95 -11.45 -11.20
N ASP A 87 0.39 -12.14 -12.18
CA ASP A 87 0.03 -11.52 -13.45
C ASP A 87 -0.95 -10.36 -13.18
N GLY A 88 -0.90 -9.30 -13.99
CA GLY A 88 -1.80 -8.15 -13.85
C GLY A 88 -1.25 -6.99 -13.00
N VAL A 89 -0.12 -7.15 -12.32
CA VAL A 89 0.56 -6.03 -11.61
C VAL A 89 1.32 -5.14 -12.60
N ALA A 90 1.77 -5.69 -13.71
CA ALA A 90 2.43 -4.91 -14.76
C ALA A 90 1.53 -3.74 -15.19
N ASP A 91 2.12 -2.55 -15.32
CA ASP A 91 1.43 -1.30 -15.65
C ASP A 91 0.49 -0.72 -14.58
N LYS A 92 0.35 -1.35 -13.41
CA LYS A 92 -0.37 -0.71 -12.29
C LYS A 92 0.38 0.53 -11.82
N ARG A 93 -0.38 1.60 -11.57
CA ARG A 93 0.16 2.85 -11.04
C ARG A 93 0.22 2.78 -9.53
N VAL A 94 1.42 2.91 -8.98
CA VAL A 94 1.66 2.76 -7.54
C VAL A 94 2.44 3.98 -7.03
N PHE A 95 1.86 4.70 -6.08
CA PHE A 95 2.55 5.76 -5.36
C PHE A 95 2.91 5.25 -3.97
N ILE A 96 4.19 5.28 -3.63
CA ILE A 96 4.70 4.84 -2.32
C ILE A 96 5.53 5.97 -1.71
N ALA A 97 5.26 6.32 -0.46
CA ALA A 97 6.01 7.35 0.25
C ALA A 97 6.48 6.89 1.62
N ALA A 98 7.65 7.38 2.02
CA ALA A 98 8.26 7.15 3.32
C ALA A 98 8.65 8.46 4.00
N GLY A 99 8.68 8.46 5.35
CA GLY A 99 9.33 9.50 6.14
C GLY A 99 10.79 9.17 6.39
N GLY A 100 11.70 10.09 6.09
CA GLY A 100 13.13 9.86 6.28
C GLY A 100 13.57 9.69 7.74
N ALA A 101 12.78 10.19 8.68
CA ALA A 101 12.96 10.03 10.11
C ALA A 101 11.82 9.24 10.77
N ASP A 102 11.16 8.35 10.01
CA ASP A 102 10.09 7.49 10.53
C ASP A 102 10.67 6.42 11.45
N GLU A 103 10.36 6.52 12.73
CA GLU A 103 10.80 5.57 13.78
C GLU A 103 9.82 4.39 13.96
N ILE A 104 8.63 4.47 13.36
CA ILE A 104 7.62 3.40 13.41
C ILE A 104 7.83 2.42 12.26
N ILE A 105 7.89 2.93 11.04
CA ILE A 105 8.16 2.15 9.83
C ILE A 105 9.37 2.77 9.12
N PRO A 106 10.58 2.23 9.34
CA PRO A 106 11.80 2.76 8.72
C PRO A 106 11.67 2.83 7.20
N ALA A 107 12.15 3.93 6.61
CA ALA A 107 12.07 4.20 5.18
C ALA A 107 12.59 3.01 4.32
N ALA A 108 13.61 2.31 4.78
CA ALA A 108 14.15 1.14 4.09
C ALA A 108 13.13 0.00 3.88
N ARG A 109 12.15 -0.15 4.77
CA ARG A 109 11.08 -1.15 4.60
C ARG A 109 10.07 -0.72 3.52
N THR A 110 9.80 0.56 3.46
CA THR A 110 8.93 1.15 2.43
C THR A 110 9.61 1.13 1.07
N GLU A 111 10.91 1.43 1.02
CA GLU A 111 11.74 1.33 -0.18
C GLU A 111 11.76 -0.09 -0.75
N ALA A 112 11.96 -1.09 0.10
CA ALA A 112 11.92 -2.50 -0.33
C ALA A 112 10.55 -2.90 -0.94
N ALA A 113 9.46 -2.32 -0.46
CA ALA A 113 8.15 -2.53 -1.07
C ALA A 113 8.05 -1.87 -2.45
N ALA A 114 8.58 -0.65 -2.60
CA ALA A 114 8.63 0.05 -3.89
C ALA A 114 9.48 -0.73 -4.90
N ASP A 115 10.69 -1.13 -4.52
CA ASP A 115 11.59 -1.94 -5.35
C ASP A 115 10.90 -3.23 -5.83
N ARG A 116 10.18 -3.90 -4.92
CA ARG A 116 9.46 -5.13 -5.28
C ARG A 116 8.36 -4.90 -6.31
N PHE A 117 7.56 -3.85 -6.17
CA PHE A 117 6.54 -3.52 -7.17
C PHE A 117 7.15 -3.12 -8.51
N GLU A 118 8.27 -2.42 -8.54
CA GLU A 118 9.03 -2.14 -9.78
C GLU A 118 9.55 -3.43 -10.43
N GLU A 119 10.14 -4.34 -9.67
CA GLU A 119 10.66 -5.62 -10.16
C GLU A 119 9.58 -6.48 -10.85
N ILE A 120 8.35 -6.42 -10.36
CA ILE A 120 7.21 -7.15 -10.95
C ILE A 120 6.45 -6.35 -12.00
N GLY A 121 6.98 -5.20 -12.40
CA GLY A 121 6.54 -4.45 -13.58
C GLY A 121 5.56 -3.32 -13.34
N ALA A 122 5.24 -2.98 -12.08
CA ALA A 122 4.38 -1.84 -11.78
C ALA A 122 5.07 -0.51 -12.14
N ALA A 123 4.28 0.50 -12.49
CA ALA A 123 4.74 1.87 -12.65
C ALA A 123 4.75 2.57 -11.30
N VAL A 124 5.89 2.54 -10.60
CA VAL A 124 6.04 3.03 -9.24
C VAL A 124 6.56 4.46 -9.22
N GLU A 125 5.91 5.31 -8.42
CA GLU A 125 6.42 6.60 -7.98
C GLU A 125 6.79 6.47 -6.50
N TYR A 126 8.08 6.50 -6.18
CA TYR A 126 8.58 6.41 -4.81
C TYR A 126 9.28 7.70 -4.39
N ALA A 127 8.97 8.18 -3.19
CA ALA A 127 9.63 9.34 -2.61
C ALA A 127 9.81 9.21 -1.09
N VAL A 128 10.90 9.80 -0.59
CA VAL A 128 11.17 9.96 0.83
C VAL A 128 11.01 11.44 1.18
N TYR A 129 10.17 11.72 2.16
CA TYR A 129 9.92 13.09 2.63
C TYR A 129 10.60 13.35 3.97
N ASP A 130 10.92 14.60 4.23
CA ASP A 130 11.41 15.02 5.54
C ASP A 130 10.31 14.85 6.58
N GLY A 131 10.62 14.16 7.68
CA GLY A 131 9.70 13.94 8.78
C GLY A 131 9.63 12.49 9.26
N GLY A 132 8.82 12.26 10.28
CA GLY A 132 8.58 10.97 10.90
C GLY A 132 7.36 10.24 10.31
N HIS A 133 6.62 9.54 11.18
CA HIS A 133 5.44 8.78 10.81
C HIS A 133 4.20 9.67 10.66
N GLY A 134 4.15 10.43 9.58
CA GLY A 134 3.03 11.34 9.28
C GLY A 134 3.20 12.05 7.94
N VAL A 135 2.08 12.44 7.35
CA VAL A 135 2.03 13.07 6.03
C VAL A 135 2.29 14.57 6.14
N GLY A 136 3.37 15.03 5.51
CA GLY A 136 3.71 16.45 5.43
C GLY A 136 3.07 17.16 4.22
N PRO A 137 3.17 18.51 4.14
CA PRO A 137 2.56 19.29 3.06
C PRO A 137 3.04 18.88 1.65
N ALA A 138 4.34 18.69 1.47
CA ALA A 138 4.92 18.32 0.17
C ALA A 138 4.47 16.91 -0.28
N GLU A 139 4.39 15.97 0.65
CA GLU A 139 3.86 14.64 0.40
C GLU A 139 2.37 14.70 0.01
N HIS A 140 1.59 15.50 0.74
CA HIS A 140 0.17 15.69 0.45
C HIS A 140 -0.05 16.28 -0.96
N GLU A 141 0.74 17.26 -1.38
CA GLU A 141 0.69 17.84 -2.72
C GLU A 141 0.99 16.77 -3.79
N ALA A 142 2.04 15.98 -3.60
CA ALA A 142 2.41 14.91 -4.53
C ALA A 142 1.32 13.83 -4.65
N VAL A 143 0.68 13.47 -3.54
CA VAL A 143 -0.46 12.54 -3.54
C VAL A 143 -1.64 13.08 -4.33
N ILE A 144 -1.98 14.36 -4.15
CA ILE A 144 -3.06 15.00 -4.92
C ILE A 144 -2.74 14.95 -6.41
N GLU A 145 -1.52 15.34 -6.80
CA GLU A 145 -1.10 15.32 -8.20
C GLU A 145 -1.18 13.91 -8.79
N PHE A 146 -0.69 12.90 -8.08
CA PHE A 146 -0.79 11.51 -8.50
C PHE A 146 -2.25 11.08 -8.71
N VAL A 147 -3.13 11.33 -7.74
CA VAL A 147 -4.54 10.93 -7.81
C VAL A 147 -5.27 11.65 -8.95
N GLU A 148 -5.03 12.94 -9.15
CA GLU A 148 -5.62 13.71 -10.26
C GLU A 148 -5.25 13.10 -11.62
N GLN A 149 -4.02 12.63 -11.79
CA GLN A 149 -3.58 11.95 -13.01
C GLN A 149 -4.34 10.63 -13.26
N GLN A 150 -4.80 9.95 -12.20
CA GLN A 150 -5.57 8.70 -12.34
C GLN A 150 -7.04 8.96 -12.69
N MET A 151 -7.54 10.15 -12.43
CA MET A 151 -8.95 10.51 -12.65
C MET A 151 -9.22 11.09 -14.04
N THR A 152 -8.19 11.37 -14.78
CA THR A 152 -8.28 11.86 -16.17
C THR A 152 -8.13 10.72 -17.17
#